data_422c8b0f4f4aa425aad82b976386f8e7
#
_entry.id   422c8b0f4f4aa425aad82b976386f8e7
#
_cell.length_a   1.000
_cell.length_b   1.000
_cell.length_c   1.000
_cell.angle_alpha   90.00
_cell.angle_beta   90.00
_cell.angle_gamma   90.00
#
_symmetry.space_group_name_H-M   'P 1'
#
loop_
_entity.id
_entity.type
_entity.pdbx_description
1 polymer ?
#
loop_
_entity_poly.entity_id
_entity_poly.type
_entity_poly.pdbx_seq_one_letter_code
_entity_poly.pdbx_strand_id
1 'polypeptide(L)'
;MSHKTFSLVFAAVTLSFIAYVAIIQEHSAYAVVVFPDFNFGAAGDWGCTPNATSTVKNMVEKGIELNLGLGDYSYKPSADCWLDIIKPIFNKTKISIGNGDGAAWPEYMNIFNLTRQYYSFDVQNVHFLAMSTQLQNESDKLDQLNFVRNDLNKTSSNPAKDWIVVYFHRQAYTSLLEGGEDRTDIIMRDTYHPLFDKYNVDIVLQAHNHNYQRSYPLNYNEVDPKNPIRVSNETNNYYSDLSGPIFVTVGTGGNGLYKFGVKNDYLVYQTYSSYGFLNVDVINNGTKLSAKFLSNNGTVADQFTIVKSH
;
A
#
# COMPACT_ATOMS: atom_id res chain seq x y z
N MET A 1 -110.51 -17.14 -0.12
CA MET A 1 -109.52 -16.05 -0.10
C MET A 1 -108.20 -16.67 0.31
N SER A 2 -107.30 -16.84 -0.66
CA SER A 2 -106.03 -17.56 -0.45
C SER A 2 -104.85 -16.56 -0.58
N HIS A 3 -104.13 -16.42 0.50
CA HIS A 3 -102.87 -15.67 0.46
C HIS A 3 -101.75 -16.65 0.17
N LYS A 4 -101.13 -16.49 -0.99
CA LYS A 4 -99.91 -17.17 -1.35
C LYS A 4 -98.76 -16.33 -0.86
N THR A 5 -97.99 -16.84 0.08
CA THR A 5 -96.75 -16.31 0.57
C THR A 5 -95.64 -16.75 -0.38
N PHE A 6 -94.95 -15.75 -0.97
CA PHE A 6 -93.72 -15.96 -1.77
C PHE A 6 -92.55 -15.95 -0.83
N SER A 7 -91.86 -17.06 -0.72
CA SER A 7 -90.54 -17.13 -0.04
C SER A 7 -89.47 -16.79 -1.03
N LEU A 8 -88.76 -15.68 -0.81
CA LEU A 8 -87.52 -15.32 -1.52
C LEU A 8 -86.35 -16.03 -0.81
N VAL A 9 -85.78 -16.95 -1.52
CA VAL A 9 -84.47 -17.53 -1.13
C VAL A 9 -83.39 -16.59 -1.57
N PHE A 10 -82.73 -15.92 -0.62
CA PHE A 10 -81.52 -15.20 -0.88
C PHE A 10 -80.31 -16.17 -0.91
N ALA A 11 -79.78 -16.45 -2.06
CA ALA A 11 -78.49 -17.14 -2.22
C ALA A 11 -77.39 -16.14 -1.96
N ALA A 12 -76.74 -16.24 -0.83
CA ALA A 12 -75.51 -15.48 -0.55
C ALA A 12 -74.35 -16.09 -1.31
N VAL A 13 -73.92 -15.44 -2.36
CA VAL A 13 -72.69 -15.75 -3.05
C VAL A 13 -71.55 -15.09 -2.27
N THR A 14 -70.87 -15.86 -1.46
CA THR A 14 -69.56 -15.43 -0.84
C THR A 14 -68.53 -15.47 -1.86
N LEU A 15 -68.15 -14.30 -2.42
CA LEU A 15 -66.89 -14.09 -3.22
C LEU A 15 -65.73 -14.13 -2.26
N SER A 16 -65.01 -15.26 -2.24
CA SER A 16 -63.69 -15.35 -1.59
C SER A 16 -62.68 -14.60 -2.45
N PHE A 17 -62.35 -13.38 -2.04
CA PHE A 17 -61.18 -12.69 -2.55
C PHE A 17 -59.93 -13.38 -2.00
N ILE A 18 -59.32 -14.26 -2.80
CA ILE A 18 -57.94 -14.71 -2.55
C ILE A 18 -57.06 -13.55 -2.94
N ALA A 19 -56.62 -12.78 -1.93
CA ALA A 19 -55.56 -11.81 -2.11
C ALA A 19 -54.26 -12.58 -2.37
N TYR A 20 -53.85 -12.67 -3.62
CA TYR A 20 -52.54 -13.12 -4.01
C TYR A 20 -51.55 -11.99 -3.65
N VAL A 21 -50.94 -12.05 -2.45
CA VAL A 21 -49.81 -11.22 -2.09
C VAL A 21 -48.62 -11.75 -2.88
N ALA A 22 -48.37 -11.16 -4.04
CA ALA A 22 -47.12 -11.33 -4.72
C ALA A 22 -46.04 -10.69 -3.86
N ILE A 23 -45.27 -11.49 -3.11
CA ILE A 23 -44.04 -11.07 -2.49
C ILE A 23 -43.09 -10.83 -3.65
N ILE A 24 -42.97 -9.57 -4.09
CA ILE A 24 -41.87 -9.12 -4.95
C ILE A 24 -40.65 -9.19 -4.05
N GLN A 25 -39.92 -10.28 -4.11
CA GLN A 25 -38.57 -10.36 -3.63
C GLN A 25 -37.76 -9.41 -4.53
N GLU A 26 -37.55 -8.18 -4.09
CA GLU A 26 -36.53 -7.30 -4.67
C GLU A 26 -35.20 -8.01 -4.44
N HIS A 27 -34.76 -8.77 -5.43
CA HIS A 27 -33.39 -9.12 -5.57
C HIS A 27 -32.69 -7.80 -5.96
N SER A 28 -32.24 -7.07 -4.94
CA SER A 28 -31.24 -6.03 -5.19
C SER A 28 -30.03 -6.76 -5.76
N ALA A 29 -29.93 -6.76 -7.09
CA ALA A 29 -28.72 -7.18 -7.76
C ALA A 29 -27.63 -6.20 -7.32
N TYR A 30 -26.88 -6.56 -6.28
CA TYR A 30 -25.66 -5.84 -5.97
C TYR A 30 -24.79 -5.94 -7.22
N ALA A 31 -24.59 -4.80 -7.89
CA ALA A 31 -23.67 -4.74 -9.00
C ALA A 31 -22.29 -5.17 -8.45
N VAL A 32 -21.82 -6.32 -8.87
CA VAL A 32 -20.47 -6.76 -8.53
C VAL A 32 -19.52 -5.77 -9.17
N VAL A 33 -18.86 -4.98 -8.34
CA VAL A 33 -17.81 -4.06 -8.83
C VAL A 33 -16.66 -4.92 -9.30
N VAL A 34 -16.38 -4.90 -10.61
CA VAL A 34 -15.24 -5.62 -11.19
C VAL A 34 -14.07 -4.65 -11.28
N PHE A 35 -12.99 -4.96 -10.59
CA PHE A 35 -11.73 -4.22 -10.69
C PHE A 35 -10.83 -4.89 -11.74
N PRO A 36 -10.45 -4.17 -12.82
CA PRO A 36 -9.46 -4.70 -13.75
C PRO A 36 -8.11 -4.89 -13.03
N ASP A 37 -7.34 -5.87 -13.49
CA ASP A 37 -6.00 -6.06 -12.98
C ASP A 37 -5.17 -4.81 -13.26
N PHE A 38 -4.35 -4.39 -12.28
CA PHE A 38 -3.37 -3.33 -12.47
C PHE A 38 -2.08 -3.64 -11.70
N ASN A 39 -1.01 -2.88 -11.96
CA ASN A 39 0.23 -3.06 -11.23
C ASN A 39 0.88 -1.74 -10.85
N PHE A 40 1.68 -1.81 -9.77
CA PHE A 40 2.54 -0.70 -9.39
C PHE A 40 3.96 -1.15 -9.10
N GLY A 41 4.92 -0.25 -9.37
CA GLY A 41 6.32 -0.42 -9.01
C GLY A 41 6.69 0.46 -7.83
N ALA A 42 7.71 0.08 -7.04
CA ALA A 42 8.25 0.89 -5.96
C ALA A 42 9.77 0.75 -5.87
N ALA A 43 10.47 1.87 -5.74
CA ALA A 43 11.89 1.92 -5.43
C ALA A 43 12.27 3.29 -4.82
N GLY A 44 13.32 3.32 -4.01
CA GLY A 44 13.98 4.51 -3.50
C GLY A 44 15.48 4.45 -3.72
N ASP A 45 16.21 5.48 -3.26
CA ASP A 45 17.68 5.53 -3.32
C ASP A 45 18.20 5.41 -4.75
N TRP A 46 17.74 6.31 -5.61
CA TRP A 46 17.94 6.21 -7.06
C TRP A 46 19.32 6.68 -7.50
N GLY A 47 19.71 7.89 -7.13
CA GLY A 47 20.87 8.56 -7.71
C GLY A 47 20.73 8.79 -9.22
N CYS A 48 21.70 9.54 -9.78
CA CYS A 48 21.75 9.78 -11.23
C CYS A 48 22.76 8.84 -11.88
N THR A 49 22.47 7.55 -11.85
CA THR A 49 23.38 6.48 -12.24
C THR A 49 22.86 5.64 -13.41
N PRO A 50 23.73 4.92 -14.12
CA PRO A 50 23.29 3.94 -15.12
C PRO A 50 22.37 2.85 -14.53
N ASN A 51 22.53 2.52 -13.24
CA ASN A 51 21.67 1.54 -12.57
C ASN A 51 20.24 2.07 -12.41
N ALA A 52 20.08 3.35 -12.06
CA ALA A 52 18.77 3.99 -12.00
C ALA A 52 18.07 4.00 -13.37
N THR A 53 18.83 4.29 -14.43
CA THR A 53 18.33 4.20 -15.82
C THR A 53 17.89 2.77 -16.16
N SER A 54 18.64 1.75 -15.74
CA SER A 54 18.28 0.35 -15.94
C SER A 54 17.03 -0.04 -15.17
N THR A 55 16.86 0.45 -13.94
CA THR A 55 15.66 0.23 -13.13
C THR A 55 14.42 0.80 -13.82
N VAL A 56 14.49 2.04 -14.30
CA VAL A 56 13.39 2.67 -15.04
C VAL A 56 13.10 1.93 -16.35
N LYS A 57 14.12 1.51 -17.09
CA LYS A 57 13.93 0.70 -18.29
C LYS A 57 13.14 -0.58 -18.00
N ASN A 58 13.53 -1.31 -16.95
CA ASN A 58 12.82 -2.52 -16.54
C ASN A 58 11.38 -2.26 -16.07
N MET A 59 11.13 -1.12 -15.41
CA MET A 59 9.76 -0.68 -15.07
C MET A 59 8.92 -0.43 -16.33
N VAL A 60 9.50 0.18 -17.36
CA VAL A 60 8.83 0.39 -18.66
C VAL A 60 8.55 -0.95 -19.35
N GLU A 61 9.53 -1.85 -19.39
CA GLU A 61 9.40 -3.18 -20.01
C GLU A 61 8.36 -4.05 -19.27
N LYS A 62 8.28 -3.94 -17.94
CA LYS A 62 7.21 -4.59 -17.15
C LYS A 62 5.83 -3.96 -17.42
N GLY A 63 5.79 -2.72 -17.90
CA GLY A 63 4.56 -2.00 -18.17
C GLY A 63 3.87 -1.52 -16.88
N ILE A 64 4.64 -0.99 -15.92
CA ILE A 64 4.04 -0.47 -14.68
C ILE A 64 3.03 0.64 -14.97
N GLU A 65 1.93 0.66 -14.23
CA GLU A 65 0.86 1.64 -14.36
C GLU A 65 0.96 2.76 -13.34
N LEU A 66 1.60 2.48 -12.20
CA LEU A 66 1.91 3.44 -11.15
C LEU A 66 3.33 3.19 -10.66
N ASN A 67 4.11 4.25 -10.42
CA ASN A 67 5.42 4.20 -9.76
C ASN A 67 5.36 4.94 -8.43
N LEU A 68 5.75 4.27 -7.34
CA LEU A 68 5.92 4.86 -6.02
C LEU A 68 7.41 5.14 -5.78
N GLY A 69 7.78 6.42 -5.84
CA GLY A 69 9.13 6.88 -5.49
C GLY A 69 9.26 6.96 -3.97
N LEU A 70 10.21 6.22 -3.41
CA LEU A 70 10.40 6.11 -1.96
C LEU A 70 11.47 7.08 -1.43
N GLY A 71 11.71 8.21 -2.12
CA GLY A 71 12.69 9.22 -1.71
C GLY A 71 14.12 8.98 -2.21
N ASP A 72 14.98 9.94 -1.94
CA ASP A 72 16.39 9.95 -2.30
C ASP A 72 16.62 9.79 -3.81
N TYR A 73 16.23 10.84 -4.55
CA TYR A 73 16.16 10.79 -6.01
C TYR A 73 17.48 11.13 -6.69
N SER A 74 17.90 12.40 -6.68
CA SER A 74 19.09 12.83 -7.42
C SER A 74 20.38 12.77 -6.60
N TYR A 75 20.30 12.93 -5.28
CA TYR A 75 21.43 13.22 -4.38
C TYR A 75 22.22 14.48 -4.81
N LYS A 76 21.54 15.41 -5.49
CA LYS A 76 22.10 16.66 -5.99
C LYS A 76 21.20 17.83 -5.60
N PRO A 77 21.70 19.07 -5.67
CA PRO A 77 20.89 20.26 -5.39
C PRO A 77 19.74 20.51 -6.38
N SER A 78 19.71 19.80 -7.52
CA SER A 78 18.67 19.90 -8.58
C SER A 78 18.02 18.54 -8.82
N ALA A 79 16.75 18.56 -9.20
CA ALA A 79 15.96 17.40 -9.59
C ALA A 79 16.26 16.88 -11.01
N ASP A 80 16.86 17.72 -11.87
CA ASP A 80 16.94 17.53 -13.33
C ASP A 80 17.37 16.13 -13.76
N CYS A 81 18.50 15.64 -13.21
CA CYS A 81 19.06 14.38 -13.69
C CYS A 81 18.20 13.17 -13.38
N TRP A 82 17.46 13.19 -12.27
CA TRP A 82 16.49 12.12 -11.96
C TRP A 82 15.23 12.25 -12.79
N LEU A 83 14.76 13.47 -13.02
CA LEU A 83 13.60 13.73 -13.89
C LEU A 83 13.86 13.26 -15.33
N ASP A 84 15.07 13.44 -15.85
CA ASP A 84 15.47 12.90 -17.15
C ASP A 84 15.41 11.37 -17.18
N ILE A 85 15.85 10.70 -16.11
CA ILE A 85 15.81 9.24 -15.99
C ILE A 85 14.37 8.73 -15.97
N ILE A 86 13.49 9.33 -15.15
CA ILE A 86 12.10 8.87 -15.00
C ILE A 86 11.16 9.38 -16.08
N LYS A 87 11.62 10.16 -17.02
CA LYS A 87 10.77 10.74 -18.08
C LYS A 87 9.79 9.77 -18.72
N PRO A 88 10.14 8.49 -19.01
CA PRO A 88 9.20 7.52 -19.58
C PRO A 88 8.04 7.13 -18.65
N ILE A 89 8.20 7.30 -17.33
CA ILE A 89 7.21 6.93 -16.31
C ILE A 89 6.78 8.13 -15.45
N PHE A 90 7.19 9.35 -15.81
CA PHE A 90 6.94 10.56 -15.02
C PHE A 90 5.46 10.73 -14.65
N ASN A 91 4.57 10.65 -15.63
CA ASN A 91 3.12 10.84 -15.41
C ASN A 91 2.45 9.74 -14.57
N LYS A 92 3.17 8.65 -14.32
CA LYS A 92 2.74 7.53 -13.49
C LYS A 92 3.37 7.57 -12.09
N THR A 93 4.23 8.56 -11.81
CA THR A 93 5.02 8.61 -10.59
C THR A 93 4.34 9.41 -9.49
N LYS A 94 4.31 8.85 -8.29
CA LYS A 94 3.93 9.49 -7.02
C LYS A 94 5.12 9.37 -6.07
N ILE A 95 5.44 10.44 -5.34
CA ILE A 95 6.69 10.53 -4.58
C ILE A 95 6.49 10.64 -3.07
N SER A 96 7.45 10.15 -2.28
CA SER A 96 7.72 10.59 -0.92
C SER A 96 9.09 11.26 -0.87
N ILE A 97 9.37 12.10 0.13
CA ILE A 97 10.64 12.83 0.23
C ILE A 97 11.61 12.07 1.12
N GLY A 98 12.86 11.93 0.66
CA GLY A 98 13.98 11.34 1.39
C GLY A 98 14.97 12.38 1.90
N ASN A 99 15.91 11.97 2.75
CA ASN A 99 16.93 12.87 3.32
C ASN A 99 18.00 13.28 2.30
N GLY A 100 18.29 12.42 1.33
CA GLY A 100 19.21 12.72 0.22
C GLY A 100 18.65 13.66 -0.83
N ASP A 101 17.34 14.00 -0.76
CA ASP A 101 16.72 15.00 -1.62
C ASP A 101 17.14 16.43 -1.23
N GLY A 102 17.65 16.61 0.01
CA GLY A 102 18.39 17.80 0.44
C GLY A 102 17.76 19.12 0.01
N ALA A 103 18.51 19.96 -0.71
CA ALA A 103 18.04 21.25 -1.22
C ALA A 103 17.04 21.12 -2.39
N ALA A 104 16.95 19.98 -3.04
CA ALA A 104 16.07 19.76 -4.19
C ALA A 104 14.61 19.43 -3.82
N TRP A 105 14.32 19.12 -2.55
CA TRP A 105 12.96 18.72 -2.17
C TRP A 105 11.87 19.77 -2.49
N PRO A 106 12.10 21.11 -2.40
CA PRO A 106 11.07 22.08 -2.81
C PRO A 106 10.78 22.03 -4.31
N GLU A 107 11.81 21.74 -5.13
CA GLU A 107 11.65 21.58 -6.56
C GLU A 107 10.80 20.35 -6.87
N TYR A 108 11.04 19.20 -6.23
CA TYR A 108 10.20 18.02 -6.36
C TYR A 108 8.75 18.30 -5.97
N MET A 109 8.52 18.99 -4.85
CA MET A 109 7.17 19.37 -4.41
C MET A 109 6.43 20.19 -5.47
N ASN A 110 7.11 21.17 -6.08
CA ASN A 110 6.53 22.00 -7.13
C ASN A 110 6.24 21.19 -8.40
N ILE A 111 7.18 20.37 -8.87
CA ILE A 111 7.05 19.59 -10.11
C ILE A 111 5.93 18.53 -10.01
N PHE A 112 5.79 17.90 -8.85
CA PHE A 112 4.72 16.92 -8.59
C PHE A 112 3.43 17.56 -8.05
N ASN A 113 3.36 18.90 -8.02
CA ASN A 113 2.21 19.68 -7.57
C ASN A 113 1.73 19.28 -6.16
N LEU A 114 2.67 19.11 -5.23
CA LEU A 114 2.40 18.74 -3.86
C LEU A 114 2.43 19.97 -2.95
N THR A 115 1.39 20.17 -2.16
CA THR A 115 1.31 21.26 -1.16
C THR A 115 1.85 20.81 0.21
N ARG A 116 1.98 19.50 0.43
CA ARG A 116 2.50 18.88 1.65
C ARG A 116 3.38 17.68 1.29
N GLN A 117 4.29 17.32 2.17
CA GLN A 117 5.14 16.12 1.99
C GLN A 117 4.41 14.81 2.33
N TYR A 118 3.13 14.87 2.66
CA TYR A 118 2.29 13.71 2.95
C TYR A 118 0.90 13.90 2.32
N TYR A 119 0.36 12.85 1.77
CA TYR A 119 -0.93 12.85 1.06
C TYR A 119 -1.39 11.42 0.83
N SER A 120 -2.65 11.26 0.45
CA SER A 120 -3.19 9.96 0.03
C SER A 120 -3.91 10.05 -1.31
N PHE A 121 -4.06 8.92 -1.96
CA PHE A 121 -4.82 8.76 -3.19
C PHE A 121 -5.25 7.32 -3.38
N ASP A 122 -6.25 7.12 -4.22
CA ASP A 122 -6.80 5.80 -4.53
C ASP A 122 -6.52 5.41 -5.98
N VAL A 123 -6.23 4.14 -6.20
CA VAL A 123 -6.32 3.49 -7.50
C VAL A 123 -7.19 2.25 -7.34
N GLN A 124 -8.37 2.28 -7.94
CA GLN A 124 -9.37 1.22 -7.79
C GLN A 124 -9.69 0.94 -6.30
N ASN A 125 -9.53 -0.29 -5.84
CA ASN A 125 -9.74 -0.72 -4.47
C ASN A 125 -8.49 -0.63 -3.56
N VAL A 126 -7.40 -0.04 -4.05
CA VAL A 126 -6.18 0.18 -3.28
C VAL A 126 -6.07 1.64 -2.84
N HIS A 127 -5.89 1.85 -1.56
CA HIS A 127 -5.57 3.13 -0.97
C HIS A 127 -4.06 3.26 -0.75
N PHE A 128 -3.48 4.35 -1.22
CA PHE A 128 -2.06 4.68 -1.07
C PHE A 128 -1.89 5.89 -0.17
N LEU A 129 -1.05 5.76 0.86
CA LEU A 129 -0.71 6.81 1.80
C LEU A 129 0.78 7.11 1.75
N ALA A 130 1.15 8.27 1.20
CA ALA A 130 2.50 8.82 1.23
C ALA A 130 2.74 9.57 2.55
N MET A 131 3.84 9.27 3.23
CA MET A 131 4.24 9.95 4.45
C MET A 131 5.62 10.57 4.29
N SER A 132 5.90 11.63 5.06
CA SER A 132 7.22 12.22 5.13
C SER A 132 7.99 11.76 6.36
N THR A 133 9.26 11.49 6.17
CA THR A 133 10.24 11.29 7.24
C THR A 133 11.17 12.50 7.40
N GLN A 134 10.88 13.61 6.71
CA GLN A 134 11.75 14.78 6.63
C GLN A 134 11.15 16.04 7.27
N LEU A 135 10.01 15.94 7.96
CA LEU A 135 9.40 17.08 8.65
C LEU A 135 10.26 17.51 9.83
N GLN A 136 10.60 18.79 9.87
CA GLN A 136 11.48 19.36 10.89
C GLN A 136 10.70 19.92 12.08
N ASN A 137 9.58 20.60 11.80
CA ASN A 137 8.78 21.29 12.82
C ASN A 137 7.83 20.34 13.54
N GLU A 138 7.70 20.48 14.86
CA GLU A 138 6.81 19.63 15.65
C GLU A 138 5.33 19.81 15.27
N SER A 139 4.93 21.03 14.84
CA SER A 139 3.57 21.25 14.32
C SER A 139 3.29 20.43 13.06
N ASP A 140 4.24 20.41 12.11
CA ASP A 140 4.07 19.65 10.86
C ASP A 140 4.04 18.14 11.12
N LYS A 141 4.82 17.67 12.10
CA LYS A 141 4.79 16.26 12.54
C LYS A 141 3.44 15.90 13.17
N LEU A 142 2.89 16.78 14.00
CA LEU A 142 1.58 16.59 14.61
C LEU A 142 0.47 16.64 13.54
N ASP A 143 0.56 17.54 12.58
CA ASP A 143 -0.38 17.63 11.46
C ASP A 143 -0.34 16.37 10.61
N GLN A 144 0.85 15.82 10.30
CA GLN A 144 0.97 14.54 9.62
C GLN A 144 0.36 13.40 10.44
N LEU A 145 0.62 13.33 11.75
CA LEU A 145 0.06 12.30 12.61
C LEU A 145 -1.48 12.32 12.62
N ASN A 146 -2.06 13.53 12.70
CA ASN A 146 -3.51 13.70 12.66
C ASN A 146 -4.08 13.36 11.28
N PHE A 147 -3.38 13.73 10.20
CA PHE A 147 -3.74 13.35 8.84
C PHE A 147 -3.76 11.84 8.68
N VAL A 148 -2.67 11.16 9.02
CA VAL A 148 -2.54 9.70 8.91
C VAL A 148 -3.63 8.97 9.70
N ARG A 149 -3.88 9.40 10.95
CA ARG A 149 -4.93 8.80 11.79
C ARG A 149 -6.33 8.93 11.17
N ASN A 150 -6.65 10.12 10.67
CA ASN A 150 -7.97 10.39 10.08
C ASN A 150 -8.15 9.68 8.74
N ASP A 151 -7.12 9.67 7.92
CA ASP A 151 -7.09 9.05 6.60
C ASP A 151 -7.25 7.52 6.71
N LEU A 152 -6.42 6.87 7.52
CA LEU A 152 -6.51 5.43 7.76
C LEU A 152 -7.83 5.02 8.43
N ASN A 153 -8.35 5.81 9.38
CA ASN A 153 -9.65 5.55 10.00
C ASN A 153 -10.80 5.58 8.98
N LYS A 154 -10.77 6.56 8.07
CA LYS A 154 -11.76 6.67 7.00
C LYS A 154 -11.64 5.52 6.01
N THR A 155 -10.42 5.18 5.63
CA THR A 155 -10.15 4.13 4.64
C THR A 155 -10.50 2.74 5.15
N SER A 156 -10.05 2.37 6.36
CA SER A 156 -10.32 1.06 6.95
C SER A 156 -11.81 0.78 7.20
N SER A 157 -12.63 1.83 7.22
CA SER A 157 -14.09 1.72 7.34
C SER A 157 -14.81 1.76 5.99
N ASN A 158 -14.08 1.89 4.88
CA ASN A 158 -14.66 2.00 3.54
C ASN A 158 -14.69 0.62 2.85
N PRO A 159 -15.88 0.00 2.64
CA PRO A 159 -15.97 -1.33 2.03
C PRO A 159 -15.55 -1.37 0.56
N ALA A 160 -15.31 -0.23 -0.08
CA ALA A 160 -14.77 -0.17 -1.43
C ALA A 160 -13.23 -0.20 -1.48
N LYS A 161 -12.57 -0.32 -0.32
CA LYS A 161 -11.11 -0.37 -0.19
C LYS A 161 -10.68 -1.68 0.45
N ASP A 162 -10.07 -2.53 -0.35
CA ASP A 162 -9.58 -3.83 0.11
C ASP A 162 -8.14 -3.75 0.61
N TRP A 163 -7.34 -2.81 0.05
CA TRP A 163 -5.91 -2.73 0.32
C TRP A 163 -5.49 -1.35 0.79
N ILE A 164 -4.60 -1.33 1.78
CA ILE A 164 -3.94 -0.12 2.27
C ILE A 164 -2.43 -0.29 2.15
N VAL A 165 -1.82 0.54 1.32
CA VAL A 165 -0.37 0.60 1.09
C VAL A 165 0.15 1.93 1.61
N VAL A 166 1.02 1.88 2.60
CA VAL A 166 1.71 3.06 3.16
C VAL A 166 3.14 3.09 2.60
N TYR A 167 3.64 4.27 2.24
CA TYR A 167 5.01 4.40 1.78
C TYR A 167 5.70 5.68 2.27
N PHE A 168 6.97 5.55 2.59
CA PHE A 168 7.83 6.63 3.06
C PHE A 168 9.31 6.25 2.87
N HIS A 169 10.23 7.18 3.17
CA HIS A 169 11.64 6.95 2.90
C HIS A 169 12.36 6.16 4.00
N ARG A 170 12.48 6.71 5.23
CA ARG A 170 13.25 6.07 6.30
C ARG A 170 12.51 4.88 6.90
N GLN A 171 13.25 3.82 7.14
CA GLN A 171 12.71 2.54 7.56
C GLN A 171 12.26 2.52 9.03
N ALA A 172 11.16 1.84 9.31
CA ALA A 172 10.75 1.49 10.67
C ALA A 172 11.49 0.24 11.20
N TYR A 173 11.78 -0.69 10.28
CA TYR A 173 12.48 -1.94 10.58
C TYR A 173 13.53 -2.26 9.54
N THR A 174 14.74 -2.64 9.98
CA THR A 174 15.85 -2.98 9.10
C THR A 174 16.95 -3.77 9.82
N SER A 175 17.74 -4.54 9.07
CA SER A 175 19.02 -5.07 9.55
C SER A 175 20.12 -4.04 9.32
N LEU A 176 20.55 -3.37 10.37
CA LEU A 176 21.64 -2.39 10.31
C LEU A 176 22.99 -3.11 10.31
N LEU A 177 23.96 -2.54 9.57
CA LEU A 177 25.34 -3.02 9.61
C LEU A 177 26.08 -2.42 10.81
N GLU A 178 25.96 -1.10 11.00
CA GLU A 178 26.62 -0.33 12.06
C GLU A 178 25.78 0.92 12.39
N GLY A 179 26.01 1.52 13.56
CA GLY A 179 25.52 2.87 13.90
C GLY A 179 24.17 2.95 14.62
N GLY A 180 23.41 1.87 14.70
CA GLY A 180 22.11 1.87 15.39
C GLY A 180 21.00 2.61 14.61
N GLU A 181 19.82 2.67 15.21
CA GLU A 181 18.65 3.41 14.67
C GLU A 181 18.80 4.91 14.94
N ASP A 182 18.44 5.76 13.99
CA ASP A 182 18.32 7.17 14.27
C ASP A 182 16.94 7.51 14.88
N ARG A 183 16.80 8.76 15.34
CA ARG A 183 15.58 9.23 15.99
C ARG A 183 14.37 9.17 15.06
N THR A 184 14.54 9.37 13.76
CA THR A 184 13.46 9.34 12.78
C THR A 184 12.96 7.91 12.57
N ASP A 185 13.87 6.94 12.50
CA ASP A 185 13.49 5.51 12.37
C ASP A 185 12.66 5.07 13.59
N ILE A 186 13.08 5.47 14.80
CA ILE A 186 12.35 5.23 16.04
C ILE A 186 10.95 5.85 15.99
N ILE A 187 10.83 7.11 15.54
CA ILE A 187 9.53 7.78 15.44
C ILE A 187 8.63 7.08 14.43
N MET A 188 9.15 6.68 13.26
CA MET A 188 8.37 5.98 12.25
C MET A 188 7.82 4.66 12.79
N ARG A 189 8.63 3.92 13.52
CA ARG A 189 8.20 2.69 14.17
C ARG A 189 7.21 2.94 15.31
N ASP A 190 7.61 3.71 16.32
CA ASP A 190 6.90 3.76 17.62
C ASP A 190 5.64 4.64 17.57
N THR A 191 5.55 5.57 16.62
CA THR A 191 4.37 6.43 16.45
C THR A 191 3.36 5.85 15.47
N TYR A 192 3.85 5.28 14.36
CA TYR A 192 2.97 4.94 13.23
C TYR A 192 2.64 3.46 13.12
N HIS A 193 3.52 2.54 13.51
CA HIS A 193 3.19 1.11 13.44
C HIS A 193 1.95 0.72 14.26
N PRO A 194 1.71 1.26 15.49
CA PRO A 194 0.46 1.02 16.22
C PRO A 194 -0.80 1.47 15.45
N LEU A 195 -0.69 2.51 14.61
CA LEU A 195 -1.78 2.93 13.75
C LEU A 195 -1.94 2.01 12.56
N PHE A 196 -0.85 1.49 12.00
CA PHE A 196 -0.91 0.53 10.90
C PHE A 196 -1.60 -0.76 11.33
N ASP A 197 -1.30 -1.29 12.52
CA ASP A 197 -2.01 -2.43 13.10
C ASP A 197 -3.48 -2.13 13.31
N LYS A 198 -3.78 -1.00 13.96
CA LYS A 198 -5.15 -0.60 14.29
C LYS A 198 -6.05 -0.48 13.06
N TYR A 199 -5.52 -0.04 11.94
CA TYR A 199 -6.27 0.26 10.73
C TYR A 199 -6.03 -0.74 9.59
N ASN A 200 -5.46 -1.90 9.90
CA ASN A 200 -5.23 -3.02 8.98
C ASN A 200 -4.48 -2.61 7.71
N VAL A 201 -3.35 -1.90 7.86
CA VAL A 201 -2.42 -1.66 6.75
C VAL A 201 -1.86 -2.99 6.27
N ASP A 202 -1.81 -3.21 4.96
CA ASP A 202 -1.35 -4.46 4.37
C ASP A 202 0.14 -4.47 4.07
N ILE A 203 0.63 -3.38 3.47
CA ILE A 203 2.04 -3.26 3.05
C ILE A 203 2.57 -1.88 3.47
N VAL A 204 3.77 -1.87 4.04
CA VAL A 204 4.55 -0.66 4.30
C VAL A 204 5.82 -0.71 3.45
N LEU A 205 5.93 0.22 2.49
CA LEU A 205 7.09 0.36 1.62
C LEU A 205 8.03 1.43 2.17
N GLN A 206 9.28 1.08 2.32
CA GLN A 206 10.33 1.94 2.88
C GLN A 206 11.61 1.81 2.06
N ALA A 207 12.59 2.71 2.29
CA ALA A 207 13.86 2.75 1.55
C ALA A 207 15.02 3.15 2.47
N HIS A 208 15.87 4.12 2.10
CA HIS A 208 16.98 4.68 2.86
C HIS A 208 18.16 3.73 3.08
N ASN A 209 17.95 2.49 3.44
CA ASN A 209 18.98 1.47 3.36
C ASN A 209 19.05 0.94 1.94
N HIS A 210 20.18 1.14 1.29
CA HIS A 210 20.37 0.79 -0.13
C HIS A 210 20.50 -0.73 -0.30
N ASN A 211 19.41 -1.43 -0.03
CA ASN A 211 19.28 -2.87 -0.16
C ASN A 211 17.79 -3.25 -0.25
N TYR A 212 17.51 -4.52 -0.40
CA TYR A 212 16.17 -5.05 -0.34
C TYR A 212 15.99 -5.91 0.91
N GLN A 213 14.93 -5.67 1.67
CA GLN A 213 14.55 -6.47 2.83
C GLN A 213 13.04 -6.64 2.88
N ARG A 214 12.57 -7.82 3.27
CA ARG A 214 11.16 -8.08 3.51
C ARG A 214 10.94 -8.78 4.85
N SER A 215 10.00 -8.25 5.63
CA SER A 215 9.58 -8.86 6.90
C SER A 215 8.53 -9.96 6.69
N TYR A 216 8.32 -10.75 7.75
CA TYR A 216 7.02 -11.40 7.99
C TYR A 216 5.95 -10.35 8.20
N PRO A 217 4.64 -10.71 8.18
CA PRO A 217 3.61 -9.84 8.74
C PRO A 217 3.90 -9.59 10.23
N LEU A 218 3.87 -8.32 10.64
CA LEU A 218 4.33 -7.87 11.96
C LEU A 218 3.25 -7.07 12.67
N ASN A 219 3.08 -7.31 13.98
CA ASN A 219 2.39 -6.40 14.88
C ASN A 219 3.40 -5.65 15.75
N TYR A 220 3.03 -4.44 16.16
CA TYR A 220 3.84 -3.63 17.06
C TYR A 220 3.98 -4.30 18.41
N ASN A 221 5.19 -4.27 18.96
CA ASN A 221 5.49 -4.79 20.29
C ASN A 221 5.69 -3.61 21.26
N GLU A 222 4.70 -3.31 22.07
CA GLU A 222 4.74 -2.20 23.02
C GLU A 222 5.84 -2.36 24.09
N VAL A 223 6.21 -3.60 24.39
CA VAL A 223 7.24 -3.91 25.43
C VAL A 223 8.64 -3.80 24.87
N ASP A 224 8.83 -4.24 23.62
CA ASP A 224 10.13 -4.20 22.93
C ASP A 224 9.92 -3.82 21.45
N PRO A 225 9.79 -2.53 21.14
CA PRO A 225 9.48 -2.05 19.79
C PRO A 225 10.50 -2.47 18.72
N LYS A 226 11.75 -2.74 19.08
CA LYS A 226 12.78 -3.19 18.14
C LYS A 226 12.57 -4.64 17.67
N ASN A 227 11.85 -5.42 18.47
CA ASN A 227 11.52 -6.80 18.20
C ASN A 227 10.00 -6.95 18.01
N PRO A 228 9.47 -6.60 16.83
CA PRO A 228 8.04 -6.68 16.54
C PRO A 228 7.53 -8.12 16.62
N ILE A 229 6.25 -8.27 16.85
CA ILE A 229 5.60 -9.58 16.97
C ILE A 229 5.31 -10.13 15.57
N ARG A 230 5.91 -11.26 15.23
CA ARG A 230 5.57 -11.97 14.01
C ARG A 230 4.18 -12.60 14.16
N VAL A 231 3.26 -12.26 13.28
CA VAL A 231 1.88 -12.78 13.29
C VAL A 231 1.64 -13.93 12.31
N SER A 232 2.67 -14.29 11.54
CA SER A 232 2.67 -15.49 10.69
C SER A 232 4.05 -16.13 10.67
N ASN A 233 4.10 -17.45 10.64
CA ASN A 233 5.30 -18.25 10.43
C ASN A 233 5.32 -18.93 9.06
N GLU A 234 4.46 -18.47 8.13
CA GLU A 234 4.38 -19.02 6.78
C GLU A 234 5.70 -18.88 6.04
N THR A 235 6.24 -20.01 5.59
CA THR A 235 7.51 -20.07 4.86
C THR A 235 7.35 -20.15 3.34
N ASN A 236 6.11 -20.36 2.87
CA ASN A 236 5.77 -20.50 1.45
C ASN A 236 5.54 -19.15 0.75
N ASN A 237 5.72 -18.01 1.48
CA ASN A 237 5.50 -16.67 0.97
C ASN A 237 4.04 -16.41 0.48
N TYR A 238 3.07 -17.12 1.03
CA TYR A 238 1.65 -16.96 0.73
C TYR A 238 0.90 -16.68 2.03
N TYR A 239 0.21 -15.55 2.07
CA TYR A 239 -0.48 -15.06 3.26
C TYR A 239 -1.96 -14.84 2.96
N SER A 240 -2.83 -15.29 3.84
CA SER A 240 -4.27 -15.05 3.79
C SER A 240 -4.69 -14.16 4.95
N ASP A 241 -5.48 -13.13 4.65
CA ASP A 241 -6.12 -12.26 5.64
C ASP A 241 -5.16 -11.79 6.74
N LEU A 242 -4.19 -10.98 6.34
CA LEU A 242 -3.13 -10.50 7.23
C LEU A 242 -3.69 -9.80 8.47
N SER A 243 -3.09 -10.09 9.63
CA SER A 243 -3.37 -9.41 10.89
C SER A 243 -2.31 -8.36 11.28
N GLY A 244 -1.41 -8.03 10.38
CA GLY A 244 -0.37 -7.01 10.52
C GLY A 244 0.34 -6.76 9.20
N PRO A 245 0.94 -5.57 8.99
CA PRO A 245 1.58 -5.21 7.72
C PRO A 245 2.85 -6.00 7.44
N ILE A 246 3.15 -6.17 6.14
CA ILE A 246 4.46 -6.60 5.66
C ILE A 246 5.29 -5.35 5.38
N PHE A 247 6.46 -5.21 6.02
CA PHE A 247 7.40 -4.13 5.74
C PHE A 247 8.37 -4.57 4.66
N VAL A 248 8.51 -3.75 3.61
CA VAL A 248 9.42 -4.01 2.50
C VAL A 248 10.33 -2.80 2.29
N THR A 249 11.63 -2.98 2.52
CA THR A 249 12.66 -1.99 2.15
C THR A 249 13.05 -2.21 0.69
N VAL A 250 12.96 -1.16 -0.13
CA VAL A 250 13.29 -1.18 -1.55
C VAL A 250 14.22 -0.01 -1.88
N GLY A 251 15.37 0.04 -1.19
CA GLY A 251 16.43 1.04 -1.41
C GLY A 251 17.38 0.69 -2.56
N THR A 252 16.83 0.13 -3.63
CA THR A 252 17.59 -0.51 -4.71
C THR A 252 17.44 0.20 -6.06
N GLY A 253 16.93 1.45 -6.06
CA GLY A 253 16.61 2.20 -7.28
C GLY A 253 17.82 2.45 -8.18
N GLY A 254 19.02 2.61 -7.60
CA GLY A 254 20.21 2.84 -8.45
C GLY A 254 21.47 3.34 -7.76
N ASN A 255 21.38 3.95 -6.57
CA ASN A 255 22.54 4.42 -5.81
C ASN A 255 23.26 3.26 -5.12
N GLY A 256 24.54 3.45 -4.75
CA GLY A 256 25.42 2.40 -4.24
C GLY A 256 24.79 1.51 -3.18
N LEU A 257 24.83 0.19 -3.36
CA LEU A 257 24.21 -0.77 -2.44
C LEU A 257 24.99 -0.92 -1.14
N TYR A 258 24.27 -1.06 -0.01
CA TYR A 258 24.84 -1.28 1.30
C TYR A 258 24.71 -2.74 1.72
N LYS A 259 25.75 -3.25 2.36
CA LYS A 259 25.65 -4.51 3.12
C LYS A 259 24.70 -4.31 4.30
N PHE A 260 24.21 -5.40 4.83
CA PHE A 260 23.44 -5.43 6.07
C PHE A 260 24.19 -6.26 7.14
N GLY A 261 23.83 -6.07 8.39
CA GLY A 261 24.35 -6.84 9.52
C GLY A 261 23.74 -8.22 9.64
N VAL A 262 23.66 -8.71 10.86
CA VAL A 262 22.96 -9.96 11.13
C VAL A 262 21.48 -9.80 10.80
N LYS A 263 20.94 -10.79 10.07
CA LYS A 263 19.53 -10.83 9.72
C LYS A 263 18.68 -10.93 10.99
N ASN A 264 17.76 -10.01 11.18
CA ASN A 264 16.80 -10.07 12.28
C ASN A 264 15.76 -11.18 12.04
N ASP A 265 15.27 -11.78 13.11
CA ASP A 265 14.31 -12.90 13.06
C ASP A 265 12.96 -12.52 12.44
N TYR A 266 12.61 -11.26 12.46
CA TYR A 266 11.38 -10.75 11.82
C TYR A 266 11.51 -10.60 10.30
N LEU A 267 12.72 -10.76 9.70
CA LEU A 267 12.93 -10.69 8.26
C LEU A 267 12.84 -12.07 7.59
N VAL A 268 12.04 -12.17 6.55
CA VAL A 268 11.98 -13.35 5.69
C VAL A 268 13.16 -13.38 4.74
N TYR A 269 13.38 -12.26 4.03
CA TYR A 269 14.35 -12.16 2.95
C TYR A 269 15.12 -10.84 3.01
N GLN A 270 16.40 -10.89 2.61
CA GLN A 270 17.22 -9.70 2.43
C GLN A 270 18.31 -9.96 1.37
N THR A 271 18.62 -8.92 0.56
CA THR A 271 19.70 -8.93 -0.41
C THR A 271 20.24 -7.53 -0.68
N TYR A 272 21.55 -7.42 -0.97
CA TYR A 272 22.20 -6.20 -1.46
C TYR A 272 22.97 -6.46 -2.77
N SER A 273 22.65 -7.57 -3.45
CA SER A 273 23.41 -8.04 -4.61
C SER A 273 22.92 -7.48 -5.95
N SER A 274 21.76 -6.81 -5.97
CA SER A 274 21.20 -6.28 -7.21
C SER A 274 20.35 -5.04 -6.99
N TYR A 275 20.42 -4.13 -7.95
CA TYR A 275 19.47 -3.05 -8.14
C TYR A 275 18.18 -3.59 -8.72
N GLY A 276 17.10 -2.87 -8.57
CA GLY A 276 15.80 -3.25 -9.08
C GLY A 276 14.66 -2.53 -8.37
N PHE A 277 13.46 -3.04 -8.53
CA PHE A 277 12.25 -2.49 -7.94
C PHE A 277 11.30 -3.59 -7.50
N LEU A 278 10.44 -3.30 -6.54
CA LEU A 278 9.31 -4.16 -6.19
C LEU A 278 8.19 -3.89 -7.20
N ASN A 279 7.71 -4.92 -7.89
CA ASN A 279 6.47 -4.89 -8.65
C ASN A 279 5.37 -5.58 -7.85
N VAL A 280 4.21 -4.98 -7.77
CA VAL A 280 3.02 -5.56 -7.14
C VAL A 280 1.90 -5.59 -8.17
N ASP A 281 1.47 -6.78 -8.55
CA ASP A 281 0.31 -7.00 -9.40
C ASP A 281 -0.94 -7.16 -8.51
N VAL A 282 -1.97 -6.33 -8.73
CA VAL A 282 -3.28 -6.41 -8.09
C VAL A 282 -4.21 -7.11 -9.06
N ILE A 283 -4.61 -8.32 -8.73
CA ILE A 283 -5.26 -9.25 -9.65
C ILE A 283 -6.47 -9.95 -9.01
N ASN A 284 -7.15 -10.78 -9.78
CA ASN A 284 -8.33 -11.54 -9.35
C ASN A 284 -9.44 -10.64 -8.81
N ASN A 285 -9.86 -9.66 -9.61
CA ASN A 285 -10.86 -8.68 -9.21
C ASN A 285 -10.45 -7.90 -7.95
N GLY A 286 -9.15 -7.63 -7.82
CA GLY A 286 -8.61 -6.86 -6.71
C GLY A 286 -8.42 -7.61 -5.39
N THR A 287 -8.70 -8.92 -5.31
CA THR A 287 -8.62 -9.71 -4.06
C THR A 287 -7.25 -10.28 -3.76
N LYS A 288 -6.30 -10.13 -4.70
CA LYS A 288 -4.96 -10.71 -4.58
C LYS A 288 -3.88 -9.70 -4.94
N LEU A 289 -2.89 -9.55 -4.08
CA LEU A 289 -1.62 -8.88 -4.35
C LEU A 289 -0.53 -9.93 -4.60
N SER A 290 0.15 -9.82 -5.75
CA SER A 290 1.31 -10.65 -6.09
C SER A 290 2.53 -9.77 -6.24
N ALA A 291 3.42 -9.79 -5.27
CA ALA A 291 4.61 -8.95 -5.20
C ALA A 291 5.87 -9.70 -5.62
N LYS A 292 6.72 -9.04 -6.42
CA LYS A 292 8.00 -9.59 -6.89
C LYS A 292 9.07 -8.52 -6.87
N PHE A 293 10.22 -8.80 -6.25
CA PHE A 293 11.40 -7.97 -6.43
C PHE A 293 12.08 -8.36 -7.76
N LEU A 294 11.96 -7.46 -8.74
CA LEU A 294 12.51 -7.59 -10.07
C LEU A 294 13.88 -6.92 -10.12
N SER A 295 14.91 -7.72 -10.22
CA SER A 295 16.30 -7.29 -10.33
C SER A 295 16.62 -6.75 -11.72
N ASN A 296 17.56 -5.79 -11.82
CA ASN A 296 17.98 -5.21 -13.10
C ASN A 296 18.61 -6.22 -14.07
N ASN A 297 19.03 -7.38 -13.60
CA ASN A 297 19.51 -8.47 -14.45
C ASN A 297 18.40 -9.39 -14.97
N GLY A 298 17.13 -9.06 -14.73
CA GLY A 298 15.97 -9.82 -15.19
C GLY A 298 15.54 -10.98 -14.29
N THR A 299 16.17 -11.17 -13.12
CA THR A 299 15.78 -12.24 -12.19
C THR A 299 14.75 -11.77 -11.18
N VAL A 300 13.90 -12.69 -10.72
CA VAL A 300 13.04 -12.51 -9.54
C VAL A 300 13.83 -12.95 -8.32
N ALA A 301 14.27 -12.00 -7.50
CA ALA A 301 15.08 -12.33 -6.33
C ALA A 301 14.24 -12.66 -5.08
N ASP A 302 13.04 -12.08 -4.97
CA ASP A 302 12.06 -12.40 -3.93
C ASP A 302 10.64 -12.32 -4.50
N GLN A 303 9.72 -13.08 -3.90
CA GLN A 303 8.30 -13.00 -4.24
C GLN A 303 7.41 -13.39 -3.07
N PHE A 304 6.23 -12.77 -2.99
CA PHE A 304 5.20 -13.14 -2.02
C PHE A 304 3.80 -12.81 -2.55
N THR A 305 2.81 -13.43 -1.93
CA THR A 305 1.40 -13.23 -2.29
C THR A 305 0.58 -12.95 -1.04
N ILE A 306 -0.34 -12.00 -1.13
CA ILE A 306 -1.35 -11.75 -0.12
C ILE A 306 -2.71 -11.92 -0.78
N VAL A 307 -3.64 -12.62 -0.10
CA VAL A 307 -5.03 -12.75 -0.54
C VAL A 307 -5.96 -12.31 0.58
N LYS A 308 -7.11 -11.73 0.22
CA LYS A 308 -8.21 -11.44 1.14
C LYS A 308 -9.42 -12.25 0.75
N SER A 309 -10.01 -12.94 1.73
CA SER A 309 -11.31 -13.61 1.61
C SER A 309 -12.41 -12.57 1.83
N HIS A 310 -13.35 -12.46 0.90
CA HIS A 310 -14.55 -11.60 0.99
C HIS A 310 -15.76 -12.41 1.44
#